data_8113affb3d12a6f72defb1d3b628b422
#
_entry.id   8113affb3d12a6f72defb1d3b628b422
#
_cell.length_a   1.000
_cell.length_b   1.000
_cell.length_c   1.000
_cell.angle_alpha   90.00
_cell.angle_beta   90.00
_cell.angle_gamma   90.00
#
_symmetry.space_group_name_H-M   'P 1'
#
loop_
_entity.id
_entity.type
_entity.pdbx_description
1 polymer ?
#
loop_
_entity_poly.entity_id
_entity_poly.type
_entity_poly.pdbx_seq_one_letter_code
_entity_poly.pdbx_strand_id
1 'polypeptide(L)'
;MPAFRQSIAALAATSIYLMSTVSTPPADAQTYSPAVARSLARTQKPPLHGQHWMAITGKPLGATAGAKIFERGGNAVDAACAMIAATSTMWDVLHWGGETQALIFDPRTKQVIAINGLGMAPTGATPEFFKGKGFKYPPAYGPLAAVTPGTPGGIILMLQEYGTLSLAEVLGPAIELADGYPIDGETADLIERWREKLKEWPYSKQVMLPHLGSAREAPRAGEIFRQPDLA
;
A
#
# COMPACT_ATOMS: atom_id res chain seq x y z
N MET A 1 -61.59 -32.69 16.11
CA MET A 1 -60.48 -31.93 15.58
C MET A 1 -59.17 -32.10 16.40
N PRO A 2 -58.72 -33.32 16.73
CA PRO A 2 -57.41 -33.52 17.39
C PRO A 2 -56.29 -33.94 16.42
N ALA A 3 -56.59 -34.32 15.18
CA ALA A 3 -55.56 -34.87 14.27
C ALA A 3 -54.65 -33.76 13.63
N PHE A 4 -55.13 -32.51 13.55
CA PHE A 4 -54.35 -31.42 12.92
C PHE A 4 -53.23 -30.83 13.80
N ARG A 5 -53.35 -30.97 15.13
CA ARG A 5 -52.32 -30.46 16.07
C ARG A 5 -51.10 -31.38 16.19
N GLN A 6 -51.28 -32.69 15.94
CA GLN A 6 -50.15 -33.62 16.01
C GLN A 6 -49.21 -33.55 14.79
N SER A 7 -49.75 -33.20 13.62
CA SER A 7 -48.93 -33.07 12.39
C SER A 7 -47.98 -31.87 12.38
N ILE A 8 -48.37 -30.75 13.03
CA ILE A 8 -47.52 -29.55 13.12
C ILE A 8 -46.38 -29.73 14.11
N ALA A 9 -46.60 -30.48 15.20
CA ALA A 9 -45.55 -30.74 16.19
C ALA A 9 -44.48 -31.72 15.64
N ALA A 10 -44.90 -32.68 14.79
CA ALA A 10 -43.96 -33.63 14.16
C ALA A 10 -43.08 -32.95 13.11
N LEU A 11 -43.60 -32.01 12.33
CA LEU A 11 -42.84 -31.23 11.33
C LEU A 11 -41.85 -30.25 12.00
N ALA A 12 -42.22 -29.64 13.12
CA ALA A 12 -41.34 -28.74 13.85
C ALA A 12 -40.16 -29.47 14.51
N ALA A 13 -40.41 -30.70 15.04
CA ALA A 13 -39.35 -31.52 15.64
C ALA A 13 -38.35 -32.04 14.61
N THR A 14 -38.81 -32.39 13.41
CA THR A 14 -37.94 -32.85 12.31
C THR A 14 -37.08 -31.75 11.74
N SER A 15 -37.59 -30.53 11.64
CA SER A 15 -36.82 -29.35 11.18
C SER A 15 -35.73 -28.91 12.17
N ILE A 16 -35.96 -29.04 13.47
CA ILE A 16 -34.97 -28.72 14.51
C ILE A 16 -33.85 -29.76 14.54
N TYR A 17 -34.16 -31.02 14.26
CA TYR A 17 -33.15 -32.12 14.24
C TYR A 17 -32.25 -32.07 12.99
N LEU A 18 -32.74 -31.56 11.86
CA LEU A 18 -31.92 -31.36 10.65
C LEU A 18 -30.99 -30.15 10.72
N MET A 19 -31.30 -29.17 11.55
CA MET A 19 -30.40 -27.99 11.73
C MET A 19 -29.23 -28.24 12.72
N SER A 20 -29.29 -29.30 13.51
CA SER A 20 -28.25 -29.59 14.52
C SER A 20 -27.12 -30.51 14.02
N THR A 21 -27.15 -30.95 12.76
CA THR A 21 -26.15 -31.88 12.20
C THR A 21 -25.28 -31.32 11.09
N VAL A 22 -25.33 -30.02 10.83
CA VAL A 22 -24.27 -29.36 10.05
C VAL A 22 -23.13 -29.02 11.02
N SER A 23 -22.42 -30.06 11.49
CA SER A 23 -21.09 -29.87 12.06
C SER A 23 -20.19 -29.44 10.90
N THR A 24 -19.86 -28.12 10.82
CA THR A 24 -18.68 -27.72 10.09
C THR A 24 -17.52 -28.54 10.66
N PRO A 25 -16.74 -29.26 9.80
CA PRO A 25 -15.52 -29.88 10.29
C PRO A 25 -14.70 -28.80 10.96
N PRO A 26 -14.08 -29.06 12.13
CA PRO A 26 -13.15 -28.11 12.70
C PRO A 26 -12.11 -27.84 11.62
N ALA A 27 -11.94 -26.55 11.26
CA ALA A 27 -10.76 -26.15 10.52
C ALA A 27 -9.59 -26.79 11.27
N ASP A 28 -8.76 -27.57 10.58
CA ASP A 28 -7.58 -28.20 11.17
C ASP A 28 -6.82 -27.13 11.94
N ALA A 29 -7.07 -27.05 13.23
CA ALA A 29 -6.31 -26.22 14.12
C ALA A 29 -4.94 -26.89 14.17
N GLN A 30 -4.01 -26.40 13.34
CA GLN A 30 -2.62 -26.79 13.43
C GLN A 30 -2.18 -26.59 14.87
N THR A 31 -2.12 -27.67 15.64
CA THR A 31 -1.62 -27.67 17.01
C THR A 31 -0.10 -27.49 16.93
N TYR A 32 0.32 -26.22 16.95
CA TYR A 32 1.74 -25.90 17.06
C TYR A 32 2.26 -26.35 18.44
N SER A 33 3.52 -26.82 18.48
CA SER A 33 4.18 -27.06 19.74
C SER A 33 4.17 -25.79 20.60
N PRO A 34 4.14 -25.90 21.94
CA PRO A 34 4.12 -24.72 22.82
C PRO A 34 5.26 -23.71 22.57
N ALA A 35 6.41 -24.20 22.10
CA ALA A 35 7.54 -23.35 21.72
C ALA A 35 7.24 -22.57 20.44
N VAL A 36 6.65 -23.21 19.42
CA VAL A 36 6.26 -22.56 18.16
C VAL A 36 5.10 -21.58 18.39
N ALA A 37 4.10 -21.96 19.18
CA ALA A 37 3.00 -21.08 19.55
C ALA A 37 3.49 -19.81 20.28
N ARG A 38 4.48 -19.94 21.18
CA ARG A 38 5.13 -18.79 21.85
C ARG A 38 5.93 -17.93 20.87
N SER A 39 6.61 -18.52 19.89
CA SER A 39 7.32 -17.81 18.85
C SER A 39 6.38 -17.01 17.95
N LEU A 40 5.23 -17.59 17.59
CA LEU A 40 4.20 -16.91 16.78
C LEU A 40 3.44 -15.82 17.55
N ALA A 41 3.32 -15.94 18.87
CA ALA A 41 2.67 -14.97 19.73
C ALA A 41 3.53 -13.73 20.04
N ARG A 42 4.83 -13.77 19.75
CA ARG A 42 5.76 -12.66 19.96
C ARG A 42 6.14 -12.05 18.63
N THR A 43 6.08 -10.70 18.54
CA THR A 43 6.67 -10.00 17.41
C THR A 43 8.15 -10.35 17.34
N GLN A 44 8.64 -10.69 16.16
CA GLN A 44 10.08 -10.99 15.95
C GLN A 44 10.95 -9.73 16.08
N LYS A 45 10.34 -8.56 16.05
CA LYS A 45 11.01 -7.27 16.25
C LYS A 45 10.65 -6.73 17.63
N PRO A 46 11.60 -6.18 18.38
CA PRO A 46 11.29 -5.54 19.65
C PRO A 46 10.32 -4.38 19.43
N PRO A 47 9.38 -4.11 20.37
CA PRO A 47 8.56 -2.92 20.30
C PRO A 47 9.45 -1.68 20.38
N LEU A 48 9.22 -0.73 19.48
CA LEU A 48 9.92 0.54 19.47
C LEU A 48 9.12 1.58 20.26
N HIS A 49 9.81 2.35 21.07
CA HIS A 49 9.24 3.43 21.87
C HIS A 49 9.94 4.72 21.49
N GLY A 50 9.19 5.70 21.00
CA GLY A 50 9.69 7.05 20.75
C GLY A 50 9.38 7.97 21.93
N GLN A 51 10.31 8.83 22.31
CA GLN A 51 10.11 9.82 23.33
C GLN A 51 9.55 11.13 22.77
N HIS A 52 10.00 11.54 21.57
CA HIS A 52 9.62 12.80 20.94
C HIS A 52 8.86 12.60 19.64
N TRP A 53 9.28 11.63 18.83
CA TRP A 53 8.66 11.32 17.55
C TRP A 53 8.90 9.85 17.16
N MET A 54 8.14 9.41 16.17
CA MET A 54 8.34 8.11 15.54
C MET A 54 8.01 8.19 14.05
N ALA A 55 8.85 7.59 13.21
CA ALA A 55 8.65 7.46 11.78
C ALA A 55 8.57 5.97 11.43
N ILE A 56 7.43 5.51 10.93
CA ILE A 56 7.17 4.09 10.64
C ILE A 56 6.61 3.94 9.24
N THR A 57 7.23 3.09 8.45
CA THR A 57 6.72 2.63 7.15
C THR A 57 7.23 1.22 6.87
N GLY A 58 6.60 0.49 5.96
CA GLY A 58 7.06 -0.82 5.49
C GLY A 58 8.40 -0.79 4.76
N LYS A 59 8.86 0.38 4.33
CA LYS A 59 10.15 0.59 3.65
C LYS A 59 11.13 1.33 4.58
N PRO A 60 12.19 0.68 5.08
CA PRO A 60 13.12 1.30 6.05
C PRO A 60 13.71 2.63 5.61
N LEU A 61 14.10 2.77 4.32
CA LEU A 61 14.61 4.02 3.78
C LEU A 61 13.55 5.13 3.75
N GLY A 62 12.27 4.78 3.57
CA GLY A 62 11.16 5.73 3.70
C GLY A 62 11.04 6.25 5.15
N ALA A 63 11.17 5.38 6.17
CA ALA A 63 11.19 5.81 7.56
C ALA A 63 12.39 6.73 7.86
N THR A 64 13.55 6.46 7.25
CA THR A 64 14.74 7.33 7.36
C THR A 64 14.48 8.72 6.79
N ALA A 65 13.73 8.84 5.71
CA ALA A 65 13.33 10.15 5.16
C ALA A 65 12.52 10.96 6.20
N GLY A 66 11.54 10.34 6.86
CA GLY A 66 10.79 10.99 7.94
C GLY A 66 11.66 11.40 9.13
N ALA A 67 12.60 10.54 9.54
CA ALA A 67 13.55 10.85 10.60
C ALA A 67 14.41 12.08 10.27
N LYS A 68 14.96 12.16 9.04
CA LYS A 68 15.71 13.35 8.55
C LYS A 68 14.90 14.64 8.66
N ILE A 69 13.59 14.57 8.43
CA ILE A 69 12.69 15.74 8.52
C ILE A 69 12.51 16.15 9.99
N PHE A 70 12.30 15.21 10.91
CA PHE A 70 12.22 15.51 12.34
C PHE A 70 13.53 16.14 12.87
N GLU A 71 14.69 15.64 12.43
CA GLU A 71 16.00 16.19 12.80
C GLU A 71 16.20 17.64 12.30
N ARG A 72 15.55 18.01 11.20
CA ARG A 72 15.53 19.39 10.67
C ARG A 72 14.50 20.30 11.34
N GLY A 73 13.76 19.79 12.33
CA GLY A 73 12.73 20.54 13.05
C GLY A 73 11.36 20.55 12.39
N GLY A 74 11.13 19.71 11.37
CA GLY A 74 9.81 19.52 10.78
C GLY A 74 8.84 18.82 11.74
N ASN A 75 7.56 19.02 11.51
CA ASN A 75 6.50 18.39 12.29
C ASN A 75 6.12 17.02 11.74
N ALA A 76 5.12 16.36 12.35
CA ALA A 76 4.67 15.04 11.94
C ALA A 76 4.10 15.00 10.50
N VAL A 77 3.50 16.10 10.04
CA VAL A 77 2.95 16.20 8.67
C VAL A 77 4.08 16.32 7.66
N ASP A 78 5.09 17.15 7.93
CA ASP A 78 6.29 17.27 7.08
C ASP A 78 6.98 15.89 6.94
N ALA A 79 7.16 15.20 8.07
CA ALA A 79 7.78 13.87 8.09
C ALA A 79 6.95 12.84 7.33
N ALA A 80 5.62 12.84 7.48
CA ALA A 80 4.72 11.93 6.76
C ALA A 80 4.77 12.19 5.25
N CYS A 81 4.74 13.44 4.82
CA CYS A 81 4.87 13.83 3.40
C CYS A 81 6.21 13.37 2.79
N ALA A 82 7.30 13.54 3.53
CA ALA A 82 8.61 13.04 3.11
C ALA A 82 8.64 11.51 2.99
N MET A 83 8.03 10.79 3.93
CA MET A 83 7.91 9.33 3.87
C MET A 83 7.06 8.86 2.69
N ILE A 84 5.95 9.52 2.40
CA ILE A 84 5.11 9.23 1.23
C ILE A 84 5.91 9.41 -0.05
N ALA A 85 6.57 10.54 -0.21
CA ALA A 85 7.41 10.83 -1.39
C ALA A 85 8.55 9.83 -1.53
N ALA A 86 9.28 9.55 -0.44
CA ALA A 86 10.38 8.57 -0.43
C ALA A 86 9.91 7.15 -0.78
N THR A 87 8.78 6.71 -0.23
CA THR A 87 8.23 5.39 -0.52
C THR A 87 7.80 5.29 -1.99
N SER A 88 7.34 6.39 -2.60
CA SER A 88 6.97 6.45 -4.02
C SER A 88 8.17 6.22 -4.98
N THR A 89 9.41 6.35 -4.51
CA THR A 89 10.62 6.03 -5.30
C THR A 89 10.96 4.53 -5.27
N MET A 90 10.26 3.75 -4.45
CA MET A 90 10.49 2.33 -4.26
C MET A 90 9.35 1.54 -4.92
N TRP A 91 9.59 0.26 -5.22
CA TRP A 91 8.51 -0.60 -5.66
C TRP A 91 7.58 -0.89 -4.48
N ASP A 92 6.45 -0.19 -4.44
CA ASP A 92 5.40 -0.36 -3.43
C ASP A 92 4.03 -0.13 -4.09
N VAL A 93 2.95 -0.28 -3.33
CA VAL A 93 1.59 0.06 -3.78
C VAL A 93 1.36 1.57 -3.83
N LEU A 94 2.17 2.34 -3.09
CA LEU A 94 2.15 3.79 -3.11
C LEU A 94 3.02 4.33 -4.25
N HIS A 95 2.44 5.19 -5.09
CA HIS A 95 3.12 5.81 -6.22
C HIS A 95 2.88 7.31 -6.27
N TRP A 96 3.85 8.06 -6.81
CA TRP A 96 3.69 9.49 -7.07
C TRP A 96 2.47 9.80 -7.96
N GLY A 97 2.24 8.97 -8.97
CA GLY A 97 1.07 9.03 -9.86
C GLY A 97 -0.20 8.40 -9.31
N GLY A 98 -0.20 7.94 -8.05
CA GLY A 98 -1.31 7.27 -7.40
C GLY A 98 -2.16 8.18 -6.53
N GLU A 99 -2.61 7.63 -5.42
CA GLU A 99 -3.52 8.28 -4.48
C GLU A 99 -2.97 8.28 -3.06
N THR A 100 -3.42 9.21 -2.24
CA THR A 100 -3.03 9.33 -0.84
C THR A 100 -4.24 9.63 0.04
N GLN A 101 -4.39 8.87 1.13
CA GLN A 101 -5.31 9.18 2.21
C GLN A 101 -4.51 9.37 3.49
N ALA A 102 -4.88 10.36 4.30
CA ALA A 102 -4.23 10.62 5.57
C ALA A 102 -5.23 10.98 6.67
N LEU A 103 -4.87 10.63 7.89
CA LEU A 103 -5.52 11.11 9.10
C LEU A 103 -4.51 11.89 9.92
N ILE A 104 -4.83 13.15 10.21
CA ILE A 104 -3.99 14.06 10.98
C ILE A 104 -4.70 14.37 12.29
N PHE A 105 -4.08 14.02 13.43
CA PHE A 105 -4.55 14.47 14.71
C PHE A 105 -3.96 15.84 15.03
N ASP A 106 -4.82 16.87 15.15
CA ASP A 106 -4.40 18.20 15.60
C ASP A 106 -4.56 18.32 17.13
N PRO A 107 -3.46 18.39 17.88
CA PRO A 107 -3.51 18.45 19.34
C PRO A 107 -4.11 19.76 19.87
N ARG A 108 -4.13 20.85 19.08
CA ARG A 108 -4.68 22.15 19.47
C ARG A 108 -6.20 22.11 19.49
N THR A 109 -6.80 21.52 18.46
CA THR A 109 -8.27 21.39 18.33
C THR A 109 -8.80 20.08 18.88
N LYS A 110 -7.92 19.10 19.14
CA LYS A 110 -8.23 17.71 19.50
C LYS A 110 -9.11 16.99 18.47
N GLN A 111 -9.00 17.40 17.22
CA GLN A 111 -9.75 16.81 16.12
C GLN A 111 -8.86 15.94 15.26
N VAL A 112 -9.47 14.94 14.63
CA VAL A 112 -8.87 14.16 13.56
C VAL A 112 -9.35 14.72 12.24
N ILE A 113 -8.41 15.12 11.40
CA ILE A 113 -8.65 15.68 10.08
C ILE A 113 -8.37 14.59 9.06
N ALA A 114 -9.31 14.34 8.16
CA ALA A 114 -9.14 13.40 7.06
C ALA A 114 -8.75 14.15 5.78
N ILE A 115 -7.67 13.70 5.16
CA ILE A 115 -7.25 14.14 3.83
C ILE A 115 -7.64 13.06 2.84
N ASN A 116 -8.36 13.43 1.80
CA ASN A 116 -8.73 12.55 0.71
C ASN A 116 -8.04 13.02 -0.57
N GLY A 117 -6.88 12.48 -0.84
CA GLY A 117 -6.11 12.67 -2.07
C GLY A 117 -6.33 11.51 -3.06
N LEU A 118 -7.56 10.99 -3.17
CA LEU A 118 -7.94 10.03 -4.20
C LEU A 118 -7.87 10.69 -5.58
N GLY A 119 -7.30 9.99 -6.54
CA GLY A 119 -7.34 10.40 -7.93
C GLY A 119 -8.75 10.21 -8.51
N MET A 120 -9.22 11.20 -9.24
CA MET A 120 -10.47 11.08 -9.97
C MET A 120 -10.25 10.31 -11.28
N ALA A 121 -11.26 9.59 -11.75
CA ALA A 121 -11.24 9.04 -13.09
C ALA A 121 -11.13 10.20 -14.11
N PRO A 122 -10.28 10.08 -15.15
CA PRO A 122 -10.25 11.04 -16.24
C PRO A 122 -11.64 11.19 -16.88
N THR A 123 -12.00 12.40 -17.31
CA THR A 123 -13.33 12.70 -17.86
C THR A 123 -13.73 11.82 -19.06
N GLY A 124 -12.74 11.33 -19.82
CA GLY A 124 -12.98 10.39 -20.92
C GLY A 124 -13.10 8.91 -20.51
N ALA A 125 -12.86 8.56 -19.24
CA ALA A 125 -12.90 7.19 -18.75
C ALA A 125 -14.35 6.78 -18.39
N THR A 126 -15.24 6.82 -19.37
CA THR A 126 -16.65 6.48 -19.18
C THR A 126 -16.89 4.97 -19.35
N PRO A 127 -18.01 4.43 -18.82
CA PRO A 127 -18.38 3.03 -19.07
C PRO A 127 -18.46 2.68 -20.55
N GLU A 128 -18.94 3.60 -21.37
CA GLU A 128 -19.11 3.44 -22.82
C GLU A 128 -17.72 3.34 -23.52
N PHE A 129 -16.77 4.16 -23.07
CA PHE A 129 -15.39 4.10 -23.58
C PHE A 129 -14.77 2.71 -23.34
N PHE A 130 -14.88 2.18 -22.13
CA PHE A 130 -14.31 0.86 -21.81
C PHE A 130 -15.05 -0.27 -22.51
N LYS A 131 -16.39 -0.24 -22.56
CA LYS A 131 -17.21 -1.21 -23.31
C LYS A 131 -16.89 -1.18 -24.81
N GLY A 132 -16.71 0.01 -25.38
CA GLY A 132 -16.33 0.17 -26.80
C GLY A 132 -14.95 -0.42 -27.13
N LYS A 133 -14.06 -0.56 -26.11
CA LYS A 133 -12.77 -1.24 -26.24
C LYS A 133 -12.82 -2.73 -25.88
N GLY A 134 -14.00 -3.29 -25.61
CA GLY A 134 -14.20 -4.69 -25.26
C GLY A 134 -13.94 -5.02 -23.78
N PHE A 135 -13.77 -4.03 -22.92
CA PHE A 135 -13.59 -4.25 -21.49
C PHE A 135 -14.93 -4.26 -20.74
N LYS A 136 -15.14 -5.23 -19.86
CA LYS A 136 -16.28 -5.25 -18.93
C LYS A 136 -16.08 -4.24 -17.78
N TYR A 137 -14.84 -4.06 -17.34
CA TYR A 137 -14.37 -3.13 -16.32
C TYR A 137 -13.06 -2.49 -16.79
N PRO A 138 -12.62 -1.37 -16.21
CA PRO A 138 -11.26 -0.85 -16.46
C PRO A 138 -10.22 -1.97 -16.24
N PRO A 139 -9.17 -2.04 -17.07
CA PRO A 139 -8.14 -3.06 -16.92
C PRO A 139 -7.39 -2.87 -15.60
N ALA A 140 -6.83 -3.96 -15.05
CA ALA A 140 -6.09 -3.91 -13.79
C ALA A 140 -4.70 -3.26 -13.93
N TYR A 141 -4.17 -3.12 -15.15
CA TYR A 141 -2.81 -2.65 -15.41
C TYR A 141 -2.75 -1.80 -16.67
N GLY A 142 -1.67 -1.00 -16.77
CA GLY A 142 -1.37 -0.19 -17.93
C GLY A 142 -2.06 1.18 -17.96
N PRO A 143 -1.86 1.97 -19.01
CA PRO A 143 -2.33 3.36 -19.08
C PRO A 143 -3.83 3.56 -18.90
N LEU A 144 -4.64 2.55 -19.28
CA LEU A 144 -6.10 2.61 -19.11
C LEU A 144 -6.58 2.29 -17.69
N ALA A 145 -5.70 1.84 -16.81
CA ALA A 145 -5.97 1.64 -15.39
C ALA A 145 -5.68 2.90 -14.57
N ALA A 146 -4.97 3.88 -15.14
CA ALA A 146 -4.51 5.06 -14.42
C ALA A 146 -5.67 6.00 -14.07
N VAL A 147 -5.60 6.55 -12.86
CA VAL A 147 -6.44 7.65 -12.38
C VAL A 147 -5.67 8.97 -12.54
N THR A 148 -6.34 10.10 -12.37
CA THR A 148 -5.64 11.39 -12.22
C THR A 148 -4.83 11.36 -10.92
N PRO A 149 -3.52 11.68 -10.95
CA PRO A 149 -2.67 11.60 -9.77
C PRO A 149 -3.18 12.44 -8.60
N GLY A 150 -3.49 11.82 -7.47
CA GLY A 150 -3.95 12.48 -6.26
C GLY A 150 -2.85 12.71 -5.22
N THR A 151 -1.79 11.87 -5.22
CA THR A 151 -0.69 11.94 -4.25
C THR A 151 0.01 13.31 -4.24
N PRO A 152 0.42 13.91 -5.38
CA PRO A 152 1.04 15.23 -5.39
C PRO A 152 0.16 16.30 -4.77
N GLY A 153 -1.13 16.33 -5.16
CA GLY A 153 -2.11 17.26 -4.62
C GLY A 153 -2.33 17.06 -3.11
N GLY A 154 -2.39 15.82 -2.66
CA GLY A 154 -2.51 15.48 -1.24
C GLY A 154 -1.31 15.95 -0.42
N ILE A 155 -0.09 15.73 -0.89
CA ILE A 155 1.15 16.21 -0.24
C ILE A 155 1.15 17.74 -0.18
N ILE A 156 0.88 18.42 -1.29
CA ILE A 156 0.87 19.89 -1.34
C ILE A 156 -0.16 20.45 -0.36
N LEU A 157 -1.38 19.91 -0.34
CA LEU A 157 -2.43 20.33 0.60
C LEU A 157 -2.01 20.13 2.05
N MET A 158 -1.49 18.94 2.39
CA MET A 158 -1.06 18.63 3.76
C MET A 158 0.05 19.59 4.23
N LEU A 159 1.03 19.87 3.38
CA LEU A 159 2.11 20.79 3.70
C LEU A 159 1.63 22.24 3.81
N GLN A 160 0.74 22.67 2.92
CA GLN A 160 0.22 24.02 2.92
C GLN A 160 -0.60 24.33 4.18
N GLU A 161 -1.42 23.39 4.62
CA GLU A 161 -2.36 23.60 5.74
C GLU A 161 -1.75 23.23 7.11
N TYR A 162 -0.85 22.25 7.15
CA TYR A 162 -0.38 21.65 8.41
C TYR A 162 1.14 21.49 8.50
N GLY A 163 1.88 21.70 7.41
CA GLY A 163 3.34 21.62 7.39
C GLY A 163 4.00 22.86 7.99
N THR A 164 5.29 22.74 8.27
CA THR A 164 6.15 23.84 8.78
C THR A 164 7.38 24.05 7.90
N LEU A 165 7.74 23.09 7.07
CA LEU A 165 8.86 23.16 6.13
C LEU A 165 8.37 23.40 4.70
N SER A 166 9.26 23.87 3.85
CA SER A 166 8.98 24.05 2.42
C SER A 166 8.87 22.72 1.70
N LEU A 167 8.14 22.71 0.59
CA LEU A 167 8.03 21.52 -0.28
C LEU A 167 9.41 20.98 -0.70
N ALA A 168 10.35 21.87 -1.02
CA ALA A 168 11.71 21.49 -1.43
C ALA A 168 12.47 20.79 -0.30
N GLU A 169 12.35 21.24 0.95
CA GLU A 169 12.99 20.61 2.10
C GLU A 169 12.39 19.22 2.36
N VAL A 170 11.07 19.11 2.25
CA VAL A 170 10.33 17.85 2.51
C VAL A 170 10.59 16.82 1.42
N LEU A 171 10.65 17.21 0.15
CA LEU A 171 10.92 16.29 -0.96
C LEU A 171 12.41 15.94 -1.11
N GLY A 172 13.32 16.71 -0.53
CA GLY A 172 14.77 16.47 -0.64
C GLY A 172 15.19 15.02 -0.43
N PRO A 173 14.82 14.34 0.65
CA PRO A 173 15.15 12.92 0.86
C PRO A 173 14.61 11.98 -0.20
N ALA A 174 13.45 12.27 -0.78
CA ALA A 174 12.87 11.46 -1.86
C ALA A 174 13.61 11.65 -3.17
N ILE A 175 14.02 12.87 -3.49
CA ILE A 175 14.85 13.20 -4.65
C ILE A 175 16.19 12.46 -4.56
N GLU A 176 16.87 12.51 -3.39
CA GLU A 176 18.10 11.75 -3.15
C GLU A 176 17.92 10.25 -3.45
N LEU A 177 16.77 9.65 -3.05
CA LEU A 177 16.48 8.25 -3.30
C LEU A 177 16.15 7.97 -4.78
N ALA A 178 15.45 8.88 -5.46
CA ALA A 178 15.17 8.77 -6.90
C ALA A 178 16.47 8.86 -7.73
N ASP A 179 17.43 9.70 -7.31
CA ASP A 179 18.78 9.78 -7.90
C ASP A 179 19.59 8.50 -7.72
N GLY A 180 19.28 7.71 -6.70
CA GLY A 180 19.81 6.36 -6.54
C GLY A 180 19.87 5.85 -5.11
N TYR A 181 19.34 4.64 -4.92
CA TYR A 181 19.45 3.93 -3.65
C TYR A 181 19.77 2.45 -3.88
N PRO A 182 20.43 1.76 -2.92
CA PRO A 182 20.66 0.34 -3.00
C PRO A 182 19.32 -0.41 -2.86
N ILE A 183 18.85 -1.03 -3.95
CA ILE A 183 17.56 -1.75 -3.95
C ILE A 183 17.63 -2.99 -3.06
N ASP A 184 16.58 -3.24 -2.29
CA ASP A 184 16.48 -4.46 -1.48
C ASP A 184 16.20 -5.70 -2.33
N GLY A 185 16.57 -6.88 -1.80
CA GLY A 185 16.47 -8.13 -2.53
C GLY A 185 15.03 -8.54 -2.83
N GLU A 186 14.10 -8.27 -1.91
CA GLU A 186 12.68 -8.61 -2.10
C GLU A 186 12.08 -7.80 -3.26
N THR A 187 12.35 -6.51 -3.29
CA THR A 187 11.92 -5.62 -4.38
C THR A 187 12.55 -6.03 -5.71
N ALA A 188 13.85 -6.31 -5.74
CA ALA A 188 14.55 -6.75 -6.94
C ALA A 188 13.97 -8.07 -7.49
N ASP A 189 13.66 -9.02 -6.61
CA ASP A 189 13.05 -10.30 -6.99
C ASP A 189 11.58 -10.15 -7.43
N LEU A 190 10.87 -9.20 -6.87
CA LEU A 190 9.51 -8.89 -7.28
C LEU A 190 9.50 -8.30 -8.70
N ILE A 191 10.39 -7.36 -9.02
CA ILE A 191 10.57 -6.79 -10.36
C ILE A 191 10.89 -7.92 -11.36
N GLU A 192 11.81 -8.84 -11.01
CA GLU A 192 12.15 -9.97 -11.88
C GLU A 192 10.95 -10.89 -12.14
N ARG A 193 10.13 -11.18 -11.12
CA ARG A 193 8.89 -11.97 -11.30
C ARG A 193 7.89 -11.32 -12.25
N TRP A 194 7.83 -9.99 -12.26
CA TRP A 194 6.92 -9.23 -13.10
C TRP A 194 7.53 -8.77 -14.45
N ARG A 195 8.75 -9.18 -14.77
CA ARG A 195 9.52 -8.69 -15.93
C ARG A 195 8.75 -8.78 -17.25
N GLU A 196 8.06 -9.89 -17.51
CA GLU A 196 7.32 -10.06 -18.77
C GLU A 196 6.16 -9.06 -18.87
N LYS A 197 5.50 -8.78 -17.75
CA LYS A 197 4.43 -7.77 -17.69
C LYS A 197 4.98 -6.35 -17.85
N LEU A 198 6.12 -6.06 -17.23
CA LEU A 198 6.79 -4.77 -17.32
C LEU A 198 7.24 -4.43 -18.75
N LYS A 199 7.59 -5.46 -19.56
CA LYS A 199 7.96 -5.29 -20.96
C LYS A 199 6.83 -4.81 -21.86
N GLU A 200 5.57 -4.95 -21.45
CA GLU A 200 4.42 -4.47 -22.21
C GLU A 200 4.40 -2.93 -22.32
N TRP A 201 5.08 -2.23 -21.40
CA TRP A 201 5.12 -0.77 -21.34
C TRP A 201 6.54 -0.26 -21.48
N PRO A 202 6.82 0.59 -22.51
CA PRO A 202 8.18 1.01 -22.83
C PRO A 202 8.88 1.71 -21.67
N TYR A 203 8.21 2.60 -20.96
CA TYR A 203 8.79 3.34 -19.82
C TYR A 203 9.04 2.44 -18.61
N SER A 204 8.09 1.57 -18.25
CA SER A 204 8.28 0.60 -17.18
C SER A 204 9.45 -0.34 -17.46
N LYS A 205 9.54 -0.83 -18.70
CA LYS A 205 10.66 -1.65 -19.16
C LYS A 205 12.00 -0.91 -19.02
N GLN A 206 12.07 0.33 -19.47
CA GLN A 206 13.29 1.15 -19.42
C GLN A 206 13.79 1.37 -17.99
N VAL A 207 12.88 1.67 -17.06
CA VAL A 207 13.24 1.99 -15.68
C VAL A 207 13.49 0.73 -14.84
N MET A 208 12.61 -0.26 -14.95
CA MET A 208 12.59 -1.41 -14.02
C MET A 208 13.52 -2.56 -14.45
N LEU A 209 13.94 -2.61 -15.73
CA LEU A 209 14.73 -3.72 -16.28
C LEU A 209 16.08 -3.23 -16.83
N PRO A 210 17.02 -2.80 -15.95
CA PRO A 210 18.30 -2.24 -16.40
C PRO A 210 19.20 -3.26 -17.11
N HIS A 211 18.94 -4.56 -16.93
CA HIS A 211 19.72 -5.65 -17.54
C HIS A 211 18.95 -6.39 -18.63
N LEU A 212 18.13 -5.67 -19.39
CA LEU A 212 17.28 -6.22 -20.43
C LEU A 212 18.07 -7.16 -21.39
N GLY A 213 17.50 -8.35 -21.63
CA GLY A 213 18.10 -9.37 -22.49
C GLY A 213 19.11 -10.28 -21.78
N SER A 214 19.42 -10.07 -20.50
CA SER A 214 20.23 -10.98 -19.72
C SER A 214 19.38 -12.06 -18.99
N ALA A 215 20.03 -13.04 -18.37
CA ALA A 215 19.35 -14.11 -17.62
C ALA A 215 18.47 -13.55 -16.48
N ARG A 216 18.92 -12.46 -15.84
CA ARG A 216 18.14 -11.67 -14.89
C ARG A 216 18.08 -10.24 -15.44
N GLU A 217 16.88 -9.74 -15.69
CA GLU A 217 16.67 -8.42 -16.30
C GLU A 217 16.42 -7.32 -15.26
N ALA A 218 15.90 -7.69 -14.08
CA ALA A 218 15.74 -6.78 -12.95
C ALA A 218 17.08 -6.44 -12.28
N PRO A 219 17.14 -5.37 -11.48
CA PRO A 219 18.31 -5.07 -10.65
C PRO A 219 18.67 -6.26 -9.72
N ARG A 220 19.93 -6.30 -9.27
CA ARG A 220 20.36 -7.22 -8.22
C ARG A 220 20.22 -6.56 -6.85
N ALA A 221 20.04 -7.36 -5.81
CA ALA A 221 20.05 -6.86 -4.43
C ALA A 221 21.31 -6.05 -4.13
N GLY A 222 21.13 -4.83 -3.59
CA GLY A 222 22.23 -3.90 -3.30
C GLY A 222 22.70 -3.07 -4.51
N GLU A 223 22.20 -3.32 -5.71
CA GLU A 223 22.49 -2.50 -6.89
C GLU A 223 21.87 -1.11 -6.74
N ILE A 224 22.55 -0.07 -7.23
CA ILE A 224 22.01 1.29 -7.20
C ILE A 224 20.90 1.42 -8.25
N PHE A 225 19.68 1.51 -7.77
CA PHE A 225 18.49 1.71 -8.58
C PHE A 225 18.20 3.21 -8.72
N ARG A 226 17.99 3.68 -9.94
CA ARG A 226 17.84 5.09 -10.27
C ARG A 226 16.58 5.35 -11.07
N GLN A 227 15.92 6.47 -10.79
CA GLN A 227 14.74 6.96 -11.49
C GLN A 227 14.90 8.46 -11.78
N PRO A 228 15.78 8.83 -12.72
CA PRO A 228 16.11 10.24 -12.95
C PRO A 228 14.93 11.08 -13.42
N ASP A 229 13.96 10.48 -14.13
CA ASP A 229 12.75 11.19 -14.58
C ASP A 229 11.76 11.45 -13.44
N LEU A 230 11.92 10.76 -12.28
CA LEU A 230 11.12 10.97 -11.09
C LEU A 230 11.77 12.03 -10.17
N ALA A 231 13.10 12.12 -10.16
CA ALA A 231 13.86 13.11 -9.38
C ALA A 231 13.64 14.53 -9.91
#